data_cc40e88d18c25399e213f2df5d3519de
#
_entry.id   cc40e88d18c25399e213f2df5d3519de
#
_cell.length_a   1.000
_cell.length_b   1.000
_cell.length_c   1.000
_cell.angle_alpha   90.00
_cell.angle_beta   90.00
_cell.angle_gamma   90.00
#
_symmetry.space_group_name_H-M   'P 1'
#
loop_
_entity.id
_entity.type
_entity.pdbx_description
1 polymer ?
#
loop_
_entity_poly.entity_id
_entity_poly.type
_entity_poly.pdbx_seq_one_letter_code
_entity_poly.pdbx_strand_id
1 'polypeptide(L)'
;MRELDALKRRYESHVPGLLGVRRRYAVLCPFVEVEGEAPILFEVRAKGLRQEGEVCFPGGHMEAGETALECALRETEEELGIPRSQVTVFGQSDFQAGQDGFILHPLLGEVSAEGFAAIEPSQAEVAEVFTVPVRFFQQTDPEVYIYELAPKLPPHFPYEAVGIRRDYPWRGGRVTVPVWYYENHVIWGLTARVIKDIMQK
;
A
#
# COMPACT_ATOMS: atom_id res chain seq x y z
N MET A 1 0.09 -29.83 -34.39
CA MET A 1 -0.39 -28.46 -34.14
C MET A 1 0.81 -27.53 -34.14
N ARG A 2 0.82 -26.49 -34.96
CA ARG A 2 1.97 -25.60 -35.06
C ARG A 2 2.17 -24.85 -33.74
N GLU A 3 3.41 -24.67 -33.27
CA GLU A 3 3.74 -23.97 -32.01
C GLU A 3 3.13 -22.57 -31.95
N LEU A 4 3.11 -21.86 -33.08
CA LEU A 4 2.47 -20.56 -33.21
C LEU A 4 0.96 -20.59 -32.94
N ASP A 5 0.25 -21.65 -33.34
CA ASP A 5 -1.18 -21.76 -33.10
C ASP A 5 -1.50 -21.95 -31.59
N ALA A 6 -0.59 -22.59 -30.86
CA ALA A 6 -0.68 -22.71 -29.40
C ALA A 6 -0.46 -21.36 -28.72
N LEU A 7 0.50 -20.55 -29.19
CA LEU A 7 0.74 -19.19 -28.68
C LEU A 7 -0.45 -18.27 -28.97
N LYS A 8 -0.98 -18.28 -30.20
CA LYS A 8 -2.16 -17.49 -30.57
C LYS A 8 -3.33 -17.74 -29.62
N ARG A 9 -3.71 -19.02 -29.43
CA ARG A 9 -4.80 -19.37 -28.52
C ARG A 9 -4.57 -18.90 -27.09
N ARG A 10 -3.32 -18.96 -26.60
CA ARG A 10 -2.97 -18.50 -25.23
C ARG A 10 -3.17 -17.00 -25.05
N TYR A 11 -2.90 -16.22 -26.09
CA TYR A 11 -2.94 -14.77 -26.02
C TYR A 11 -4.21 -14.12 -26.57
N GLU A 12 -5.09 -14.90 -27.21
CA GLU A 12 -6.33 -14.41 -27.82
C GLU A 12 -7.28 -13.72 -26.84
N SER A 13 -7.31 -14.21 -25.57
CA SER A 13 -8.09 -13.64 -24.47
C SER A 13 -7.25 -13.14 -23.29
N HIS A 14 -5.92 -12.99 -23.49
CA HIS A 14 -5.03 -12.56 -22.44
C HIS A 14 -5.24 -11.08 -22.09
N VAL A 15 -5.53 -10.82 -20.81
CA VAL A 15 -5.57 -9.48 -20.25
C VAL A 15 -4.17 -9.13 -19.72
N PRO A 16 -3.51 -8.12 -20.26
CA PRO A 16 -2.18 -7.73 -19.82
C PRO A 16 -2.19 -7.30 -18.34
N GLY A 17 -1.11 -7.63 -17.63
CA GLY A 17 -0.86 -7.20 -16.27
C GLY A 17 0.58 -6.73 -16.09
N LEU A 18 0.93 -6.29 -14.91
CA LEU A 18 2.31 -5.93 -14.58
C LEU A 18 3.18 -7.18 -14.48
N LEU A 19 4.24 -7.24 -15.27
CA LEU A 19 5.19 -8.34 -15.24
C LEU A 19 5.96 -8.37 -13.92
N GLY A 20 6.07 -9.55 -13.32
CA GLY A 20 6.85 -9.76 -12.09
C GLY A 20 6.10 -9.49 -10.78
N VAL A 21 4.83 -9.15 -10.83
CA VAL A 21 3.99 -9.05 -9.62
C VAL A 21 3.75 -10.45 -9.06
N ARG A 22 4.12 -10.63 -7.80
CA ARG A 22 3.99 -11.89 -7.05
C ARG A 22 3.02 -11.78 -5.89
N ARG A 23 2.83 -10.58 -5.36
CA ARG A 23 2.01 -10.30 -4.19
C ARG A 23 1.14 -9.08 -4.47
N ARG A 24 -0.11 -9.15 -4.05
CA ARG A 24 -1.07 -8.05 -4.14
C ARG A 24 -1.57 -7.75 -2.74
N TYR A 25 -1.65 -6.48 -2.44
CA TYR A 25 -2.15 -5.97 -1.17
C TYR A 25 -3.23 -4.94 -1.44
N ALA A 26 -4.19 -4.85 -0.55
CA ALA A 26 -5.16 -3.77 -0.55
C ALA A 26 -5.28 -3.17 0.84
N VAL A 27 -5.39 -1.85 0.89
CA VAL A 27 -5.59 -1.11 2.14
C VAL A 27 -6.78 -0.18 1.98
N LEU A 28 -7.49 0.07 3.05
CA LEU A 28 -8.48 1.11 3.14
C LEU A 28 -7.81 2.36 3.74
N CYS A 29 -7.93 3.50 3.09
CA CYS A 29 -7.68 4.81 3.69
C CYS A 29 -9.01 5.32 4.24
N PRO A 30 -9.30 5.14 5.54
CA PRO A 30 -10.62 5.40 6.10
C PRO A 30 -10.72 6.85 6.51
N PHE A 31 -11.71 7.54 5.96
CA PHE A 31 -12.12 8.88 6.39
C PHE A 31 -13.30 8.73 7.35
N VAL A 32 -13.26 9.48 8.44
CA VAL A 32 -14.34 9.47 9.43
C VAL A 32 -14.89 10.89 9.54
N GLU A 33 -16.22 11.06 9.44
CA GLU A 33 -16.82 12.36 9.68
C GLU A 33 -17.03 12.56 11.19
N VAL A 34 -16.29 13.52 11.75
CA VAL A 34 -16.42 13.89 13.17
C VAL A 34 -16.53 15.41 13.26
N GLU A 35 -17.65 15.92 13.76
CA GLU A 35 -17.88 17.36 14.01
C GLU A 35 -17.64 18.25 12.76
N GLY A 36 -17.92 17.74 11.56
CA GLY A 36 -17.71 18.46 10.29
C GLY A 36 -16.27 18.48 9.79
N GLU A 37 -15.39 17.72 10.41
CA GLU A 37 -14.05 17.41 9.93
C GLU A 37 -14.03 15.97 9.38
N ALA A 38 -13.11 15.71 8.45
CA ALA A 38 -12.90 14.37 7.89
C ALA A 38 -11.49 13.86 8.25
N PRO A 39 -11.22 13.47 9.50
CA PRO A 39 -9.94 12.89 9.84
C PRO A 39 -9.76 11.53 9.15
N ILE A 40 -8.49 11.21 8.87
CA ILE A 40 -8.06 9.91 8.38
C ILE A 40 -7.72 9.04 9.58
N LEU A 41 -8.25 7.83 9.59
CA LEU A 41 -7.97 6.82 10.61
C LEU A 41 -6.71 6.04 10.26
N PHE A 42 -5.89 5.79 11.26
CA PHE A 42 -4.67 4.99 11.19
C PHE A 42 -4.64 3.97 12.31
N GLU A 43 -3.87 2.93 12.09
CA GLU A 43 -3.51 1.96 13.12
C GLU A 43 -1.99 1.90 13.31
N VAL A 44 -1.58 1.47 14.50
CA VAL A 44 -0.20 1.14 14.83
C VAL A 44 -0.10 -0.39 14.94
N ARG A 45 0.80 -0.99 14.20
CA ARG A 45 0.97 -2.46 14.19
C ARG A 45 1.42 -2.99 15.54
N ALA A 46 0.80 -4.08 15.98
CA ALA A 46 1.10 -4.72 17.25
C ALA A 46 2.52 -5.31 17.31
N LYS A 47 3.01 -5.51 18.53
CA LYS A 47 4.30 -6.16 18.79
C LYS A 47 4.30 -7.61 18.32
N GLY A 48 5.46 -8.06 17.83
CA GLY A 48 5.65 -9.42 17.34
C GLY A 48 5.27 -9.63 15.87
N LEU A 49 4.68 -8.64 15.23
CA LEU A 49 4.43 -8.64 13.79
C LEU A 49 5.63 -8.09 13.03
N ARG A 50 5.69 -8.43 11.73
CA ARG A 50 6.60 -7.73 10.83
C ARG A 50 6.24 -6.24 10.80
N GLN A 51 7.24 -5.36 10.91
CA GLN A 51 7.06 -3.91 10.96
C GLN A 51 6.26 -3.45 12.19
N GLU A 52 6.51 -4.07 13.35
CA GLU A 52 5.90 -3.66 14.62
C GLU A 52 6.09 -2.17 14.92
N GLY A 53 5.06 -1.53 15.42
CA GLY A 53 5.08 -0.11 15.75
C GLY A 53 4.98 0.85 14.56
N GLU A 54 4.92 0.35 13.31
CA GLU A 54 4.70 1.21 12.17
C GLU A 54 3.23 1.65 12.08
N VAL A 55 3.05 2.90 11.66
CA VAL A 55 1.74 3.46 11.36
C VAL A 55 1.30 3.03 9.96
N CYS A 56 0.13 2.45 9.85
CA CYS A 56 -0.42 2.01 8.57
C CYS A 56 -1.93 2.28 8.46
N PHE A 57 -2.44 2.00 7.27
CA PHE A 57 -3.87 1.84 7.04
C PHE A 57 -4.26 0.38 7.29
N PRO A 58 -5.50 0.11 7.71
CA PRO A 58 -6.01 -1.25 7.76
C PRO A 58 -5.97 -1.87 6.38
N GLY A 59 -5.52 -3.14 6.32
CA GLY A 59 -5.38 -3.83 5.08
C GLY A 59 -4.29 -4.89 5.06
N GLY A 60 -4.32 -5.74 4.03
CA GLY A 60 -3.46 -6.91 3.98
C GLY A 60 -3.27 -7.52 2.61
N HIS A 61 -2.88 -8.77 2.62
CA HIS A 61 -2.63 -9.54 1.41
C HIS A 61 -3.95 -9.99 0.76
N MET A 62 -4.09 -9.74 -0.53
CA MET A 62 -5.24 -10.22 -1.30
C MET A 62 -5.20 -11.73 -1.44
N GLU A 63 -6.29 -12.39 -1.12
CA GLU A 63 -6.48 -13.83 -1.32
C GLU A 63 -6.75 -14.20 -2.78
N ALA A 64 -6.65 -15.48 -3.11
CA ALA A 64 -6.87 -15.95 -4.48
C ALA A 64 -8.34 -15.73 -4.91
N GLY A 65 -8.53 -14.94 -5.95
CA GLY A 65 -9.86 -14.61 -6.48
C GLY A 65 -10.51 -13.39 -5.82
N GLU A 66 -9.89 -12.83 -4.79
CA GLU A 66 -10.37 -11.64 -4.08
C GLU A 66 -10.09 -10.37 -4.89
N THR A 67 -11.03 -9.46 -4.93
CA THR A 67 -10.83 -8.10 -5.45
C THR A 67 -10.15 -7.23 -4.39
N ALA A 68 -9.54 -6.10 -4.81
CA ALA A 68 -8.93 -5.15 -3.87
C ALA A 68 -9.96 -4.57 -2.88
N LEU A 69 -11.20 -4.36 -3.35
CA LEU A 69 -12.29 -3.89 -2.50
C LEU A 69 -12.65 -4.91 -1.42
N GLU A 70 -12.82 -6.17 -1.79
CA GLU A 70 -13.16 -7.24 -0.85
C GLU A 70 -12.07 -7.42 0.20
N CYS A 71 -10.79 -7.41 -0.22
CA CYS A 71 -9.63 -7.49 0.67
C CYS A 71 -9.59 -6.32 1.67
N ALA A 72 -9.64 -5.09 1.19
CA ALA A 72 -9.56 -3.92 2.05
C ALA A 72 -10.69 -3.89 3.10
N LEU A 73 -11.91 -4.27 2.71
CA LEU A 73 -13.04 -4.34 3.64
C LEU A 73 -12.93 -5.50 4.62
N ARG A 74 -12.44 -6.68 4.18
CA ARG A 74 -12.23 -7.84 5.06
C ARG A 74 -11.18 -7.53 6.12
N GLU A 75 -10.02 -7.03 5.72
CA GLU A 75 -8.94 -6.68 6.64
C GLU A 75 -9.37 -5.59 7.62
N THR A 76 -10.11 -4.56 7.16
CA THR A 76 -10.65 -3.51 8.04
C THR A 76 -11.61 -4.08 9.10
N GLU A 77 -12.43 -5.06 8.72
CA GLU A 77 -13.33 -5.75 9.66
C GLU A 77 -12.54 -6.62 10.63
N GLU A 78 -11.53 -7.35 10.18
CA GLU A 78 -10.67 -8.23 10.99
C GLU A 78 -9.77 -7.44 11.95
N GLU A 79 -9.13 -6.36 11.49
CA GLU A 79 -8.17 -5.57 12.28
C GLU A 79 -8.85 -4.57 13.21
N LEU A 80 -9.92 -3.90 12.76
CA LEU A 80 -10.56 -2.80 13.52
C LEU A 80 -11.95 -3.11 14.04
N GLY A 81 -12.56 -4.26 13.70
CA GLY A 81 -13.93 -4.60 14.08
C GLY A 81 -15.00 -3.76 13.37
N ILE A 82 -14.64 -2.99 12.34
CA ILE A 82 -15.59 -2.16 11.59
C ILE A 82 -16.34 -3.02 10.57
N PRO A 83 -17.66 -3.23 10.72
CA PRO A 83 -18.42 -4.02 9.76
C PRO A 83 -18.34 -3.43 8.35
N ARG A 84 -18.26 -4.26 7.31
CA ARG A 84 -18.22 -3.80 5.91
C ARG A 84 -19.40 -2.90 5.52
N SER A 85 -20.57 -3.12 6.12
CA SER A 85 -21.76 -2.30 5.90
C SER A 85 -21.65 -0.87 6.44
N GLN A 86 -20.65 -0.60 7.28
CA GLN A 86 -20.35 0.71 7.85
C GLN A 86 -19.28 1.47 7.07
N VAL A 87 -18.83 0.91 5.94
CA VAL A 87 -17.81 1.52 5.08
C VAL A 87 -18.38 1.76 3.69
N THR A 88 -18.34 3.00 3.23
CA THR A 88 -18.67 3.39 1.86
C THR A 88 -17.40 3.73 1.10
N VAL A 89 -16.94 2.83 0.24
CA VAL A 89 -15.77 3.10 -0.62
C VAL A 89 -16.18 4.00 -1.77
N PHE A 90 -15.54 5.17 -1.87
CA PHE A 90 -15.86 6.19 -2.87
C PHE A 90 -14.79 6.37 -3.93
N GLY A 91 -13.62 5.75 -3.78
CA GLY A 91 -12.53 5.90 -4.75
C GLY A 91 -11.35 4.97 -4.51
N GLN A 92 -10.39 5.11 -5.40
CA GLN A 92 -9.11 4.42 -5.33
C GLN A 92 -8.00 5.39 -5.74
N SER A 93 -6.90 5.41 -4.99
CA SER A 93 -5.70 6.17 -5.33
C SER A 93 -4.81 5.38 -6.31
N ASP A 94 -3.72 5.98 -6.77
CA ASP A 94 -2.79 5.29 -7.66
C ASP A 94 -2.12 4.09 -6.98
N PHE A 95 -1.90 3.04 -7.77
CA PHE A 95 -1.24 1.84 -7.29
C PHE A 95 0.22 2.12 -6.94
N GLN A 96 0.69 1.53 -5.86
CA GLN A 96 2.11 1.50 -5.57
C GLN A 96 2.70 0.14 -5.95
N ALA A 97 3.70 0.15 -6.83
CA ALA A 97 4.44 -1.05 -7.19
C ALA A 97 5.82 -1.03 -6.52
N GLY A 98 6.16 -2.12 -5.85
CA GLY A 98 7.49 -2.32 -5.27
C GLY A 98 8.40 -3.13 -6.19
N GLN A 99 9.71 -2.88 -6.09
CA GLN A 99 10.71 -3.60 -6.90
C GLN A 99 10.83 -5.08 -6.51
N ASP A 100 10.37 -5.45 -5.34
CA ASP A 100 10.30 -6.84 -4.86
C ASP A 100 9.05 -7.59 -5.36
N GLY A 101 8.33 -7.02 -6.32
CA GLY A 101 7.21 -7.65 -7.02
C GLY A 101 5.90 -7.61 -6.25
N PHE A 102 5.64 -6.57 -5.48
CA PHE A 102 4.30 -6.33 -4.94
C PHE A 102 3.57 -5.19 -5.65
N ILE A 103 2.26 -5.21 -5.54
CA ILE A 103 1.36 -4.10 -5.85
C ILE A 103 0.50 -3.82 -4.63
N LEU A 104 0.35 -2.55 -4.29
CA LEU A 104 -0.57 -2.06 -3.26
C LEU A 104 -1.70 -1.30 -3.94
N HIS A 105 -2.93 -1.63 -3.55
CA HIS A 105 -4.17 -1.01 -3.99
C HIS A 105 -4.76 -0.17 -2.84
N PRO A 106 -4.56 1.16 -2.81
CA PRO A 106 -5.16 2.00 -1.80
C PRO A 106 -6.59 2.36 -2.17
N LEU A 107 -7.58 1.96 -1.38
CA LEU A 107 -8.98 2.33 -1.48
C LEU A 107 -9.26 3.51 -0.55
N LEU A 108 -10.19 4.40 -0.97
CA LEU A 108 -10.63 5.54 -0.19
C LEU A 108 -12.07 5.29 0.25
N GLY A 109 -12.33 5.29 1.53
CA GLY A 109 -13.66 4.98 2.05
C GLY A 109 -14.03 5.84 3.24
N GLU A 110 -15.30 6.14 3.32
CA GLU A 110 -15.93 6.80 4.46
C GLU A 110 -16.42 5.74 5.44
N VAL A 111 -16.06 5.89 6.70
CA VAL A 111 -16.56 5.07 7.80
C VAL A 111 -17.67 5.85 8.49
N SER A 112 -18.83 5.23 8.66
CA SER A 112 -19.95 5.86 9.34
C SER A 112 -19.64 6.15 10.81
N ALA A 113 -20.40 7.06 11.41
CA ALA A 113 -20.27 7.38 12.84
C ALA A 113 -20.49 6.14 13.75
N GLU A 114 -21.44 5.27 13.36
CA GLU A 114 -21.69 4.01 14.06
C GLU A 114 -20.49 3.06 13.94
N GLY A 115 -19.90 2.93 12.74
CA GLY A 115 -18.71 2.12 12.50
C GLY A 115 -17.50 2.63 13.27
N PHE A 116 -17.31 3.93 13.33
CA PHE A 116 -16.25 4.55 14.12
C PHE A 116 -16.44 4.34 15.63
N ALA A 117 -17.66 4.50 16.13
CA ALA A 117 -17.97 4.26 17.54
C ALA A 117 -17.86 2.79 17.96
N ALA A 118 -17.97 1.87 16.99
CA ALA A 118 -17.90 0.42 17.21
C ALA A 118 -16.49 -0.16 17.06
N ILE A 119 -15.46 0.66 16.88
CA ILE A 119 -14.08 0.18 16.71
C ILE A 119 -13.66 -0.68 17.91
N GLU A 120 -13.33 -1.93 17.63
CA GLU A 120 -12.80 -2.92 18.56
C GLU A 120 -11.55 -3.57 17.94
N PRO A 121 -10.35 -2.98 18.11
CA PRO A 121 -9.15 -3.45 17.43
C PRO A 121 -8.73 -4.84 17.88
N SER A 122 -8.32 -5.67 16.91
CA SER A 122 -7.66 -6.95 17.16
C SER A 122 -6.34 -6.72 17.89
N GLN A 123 -6.26 -7.01 19.18
CA GLN A 123 -5.05 -6.83 19.98
C GLN A 123 -3.84 -7.66 19.48
N ALA A 124 -4.10 -8.68 18.68
CA ALA A 124 -3.05 -9.49 18.06
C ALA A 124 -2.36 -8.75 16.90
N GLU A 125 -3.05 -7.79 16.26
CA GLU A 125 -2.59 -7.13 15.04
C GLU A 125 -2.43 -5.62 15.19
N VAL A 126 -3.25 -4.98 16.02
CA VAL A 126 -3.31 -3.53 16.21
C VAL A 126 -3.00 -3.17 17.66
N ALA A 127 -1.95 -2.36 17.85
CA ALA A 127 -1.57 -1.86 19.16
C ALA A 127 -2.34 -0.60 19.57
N GLU A 128 -2.67 0.24 18.59
CA GLU A 128 -3.30 1.54 18.79
C GLU A 128 -4.07 1.95 17.53
N VAL A 129 -5.14 2.71 17.71
CA VAL A 129 -5.89 3.35 16.63
C VAL A 129 -5.97 4.85 16.94
N PHE A 130 -5.68 5.69 15.94
CA PHE A 130 -5.75 7.14 16.09
C PHE A 130 -6.21 7.81 14.79
N THR A 131 -6.54 9.09 14.87
CA THR A 131 -6.97 9.86 13.69
C THR A 131 -6.11 11.10 13.50
N VAL A 132 -5.95 11.50 12.24
CA VAL A 132 -5.24 12.73 11.86
C VAL A 132 -6.17 13.56 10.97
N PRO A 133 -6.44 14.82 11.30
CA PRO A 133 -7.26 15.69 10.46
C PRO A 133 -6.66 15.86 9.07
N VAL A 134 -7.46 15.77 8.01
CA VAL A 134 -7.01 16.01 6.62
C VAL A 134 -6.31 17.36 6.48
N ARG A 135 -6.79 18.39 7.18
CA ARG A 135 -6.18 19.72 7.19
C ARG A 135 -4.71 19.72 7.62
N PHE A 136 -4.31 18.78 8.50
CA PHE A 136 -2.89 18.66 8.91
C PHE A 136 -2.00 18.37 7.69
N PHE A 137 -2.39 17.40 6.87
CA PHE A 137 -1.64 17.03 5.65
C PHE A 137 -1.70 18.10 4.56
N GLN A 138 -2.78 18.90 4.52
CA GLN A 138 -2.92 20.03 3.60
C GLN A 138 -2.06 21.23 3.98
N GLN A 139 -1.76 21.40 5.26
CA GLN A 139 -1.05 22.57 5.80
C GLN A 139 0.41 22.26 6.18
N THR A 140 0.79 20.99 6.23
CA THR A 140 2.11 20.55 6.67
C THR A 140 2.76 19.71 5.59
N ASP A 141 3.82 20.23 4.99
CA ASP A 141 4.64 19.45 4.06
C ASP A 141 5.42 18.38 4.83
N PRO A 142 5.56 17.17 4.26
CA PRO A 142 6.39 16.14 4.86
C PRO A 142 7.88 16.47 4.74
N GLU A 143 8.68 16.04 5.70
CA GLU A 143 10.09 15.87 5.45
C GLU A 143 10.31 14.80 4.39
N VAL A 144 11.22 15.06 3.45
CA VAL A 144 11.42 14.16 2.32
C VAL A 144 12.84 13.61 2.32
N TYR A 145 12.96 12.31 2.52
CA TYR A 145 14.22 11.59 2.42
C TYR A 145 14.27 10.81 1.11
N ILE A 146 15.49 10.55 0.63
CA ILE A 146 15.70 9.80 -0.61
C ILE A 146 16.78 8.75 -0.36
N TYR A 147 16.49 7.50 -0.74
CA TYR A 147 17.54 6.49 -0.84
C TYR A 147 17.71 6.00 -2.27
N GLU A 148 18.91 5.53 -2.58
CA GLU A 148 19.25 5.03 -3.92
C GLU A 148 19.14 3.51 -3.97
N LEU A 149 18.66 3.01 -5.09
CA LEU A 149 18.61 1.60 -5.43
C LEU A 149 19.67 1.33 -6.49
N ALA A 150 20.62 0.46 -6.14
CA ALA A 150 21.65 0.03 -7.07
C ALA A 150 21.57 -1.49 -7.30
N PRO A 151 21.62 -1.94 -8.55
CA PRO A 151 21.68 -3.36 -8.87
C PRO A 151 22.94 -4.01 -8.27
N LYS A 152 22.75 -5.09 -7.50
CA LYS A 152 23.83 -5.91 -6.98
C LYS A 152 23.79 -7.27 -7.66
N LEU A 153 24.63 -7.45 -8.67
CA LEU A 153 24.70 -8.70 -9.42
C LEU A 153 25.50 -9.76 -8.69
N PRO A 154 25.17 -11.05 -8.88
CA PRO A 154 25.94 -12.14 -8.32
C PRO A 154 27.32 -12.23 -9.00
N PRO A 155 28.36 -12.74 -8.31
CA PRO A 155 29.71 -12.83 -8.85
C PRO A 155 29.84 -13.63 -10.15
N HIS A 156 28.93 -14.58 -10.36
CA HIS A 156 28.91 -15.46 -11.54
C HIS A 156 28.00 -14.92 -12.69
N PHE A 157 27.61 -13.65 -12.65
CA PHE A 157 26.84 -13.04 -13.75
C PHE A 157 27.66 -13.13 -15.05
N PRO A 158 27.05 -13.62 -16.16
CA PRO A 158 27.79 -13.95 -17.39
C PRO A 158 28.05 -12.72 -18.28
N TYR A 159 28.87 -11.78 -17.82
CA TYR A 159 29.17 -10.51 -18.51
C TYR A 159 29.60 -10.70 -19.97
N GLU A 160 30.47 -11.68 -20.23
CA GLU A 160 30.98 -11.98 -21.57
C GLU A 160 29.86 -12.50 -22.48
N ALA A 161 29.04 -13.44 -21.99
CA ALA A 161 27.97 -14.03 -22.77
C ALA A 161 26.88 -13.02 -23.15
N VAL A 162 26.63 -12.01 -22.30
CA VAL A 162 25.68 -10.93 -22.59
C VAL A 162 26.33 -9.73 -23.30
N GLY A 163 27.65 -9.79 -23.55
CA GLY A 163 28.39 -8.77 -24.32
C GLY A 163 28.56 -7.44 -23.59
N ILE A 164 28.58 -7.41 -22.26
CA ILE A 164 28.78 -6.20 -21.46
C ILE A 164 30.00 -6.28 -20.57
N ARG A 165 30.57 -5.15 -20.21
CA ARG A 165 31.70 -5.06 -19.29
C ARG A 165 31.22 -5.14 -17.83
N ARG A 166 32.15 -5.43 -16.90
CA ARG A 166 31.85 -5.48 -15.46
C ARG A 166 31.47 -4.12 -14.86
N ASP A 167 31.93 -3.03 -15.49
CA ASP A 167 31.61 -1.65 -15.14
C ASP A 167 30.40 -1.10 -15.91
N TYR A 168 29.55 -1.97 -16.47
CA TYR A 168 28.35 -1.56 -17.18
C TYR A 168 27.46 -0.67 -16.31
N PRO A 169 27.03 0.51 -16.79
CA PRO A 169 26.28 1.47 -16.00
C PRO A 169 24.81 1.03 -15.84
N TRP A 170 24.61 0.10 -14.95
CA TRP A 170 23.24 -0.35 -14.63
C TRP A 170 22.39 0.82 -14.17
N ARG A 171 21.16 0.87 -14.66
CA ARG A 171 20.20 1.85 -14.16
C ARG A 171 19.85 1.55 -12.72
N GLY A 172 20.15 2.48 -11.86
CA GLY A 172 19.64 2.52 -10.50
C GLY A 172 18.24 3.15 -10.43
N GLY A 173 17.75 3.29 -9.24
CA GLY A 173 16.51 4.02 -8.95
C GLY A 173 16.70 4.92 -7.74
N ARG A 174 15.76 5.85 -7.55
CA ARG A 174 15.65 6.66 -6.33
C ARG A 174 14.28 6.45 -5.75
N VAL A 175 14.20 6.24 -4.44
CA VAL A 175 12.95 6.09 -3.73
C VAL A 175 12.79 7.26 -2.78
N THR A 176 11.70 7.97 -2.94
CA THR A 176 11.32 9.08 -2.08
C THR A 176 10.54 8.54 -0.88
N VAL A 177 10.92 8.98 0.32
CA VAL A 177 10.33 8.60 1.59
C VAL A 177 9.81 9.86 2.27
N PRO A 178 8.52 10.21 2.12
CA PRO A 178 7.91 11.26 2.90
C PRO A 178 7.72 10.81 4.34
N VAL A 179 7.85 11.75 5.28
CA VAL A 179 7.72 11.54 6.72
C VAL A 179 6.94 12.70 7.32
N TRP A 180 5.83 12.43 7.98
CA TRP A 180 5.08 13.37 8.79
C TRP A 180 5.20 13.00 10.26
N TYR A 181 5.28 14.02 11.10
CA TYR A 181 5.24 13.89 12.56
C TYR A 181 3.92 14.49 13.05
N TYR A 182 3.08 13.67 13.64
CA TYR A 182 1.81 14.10 14.23
C TYR A 182 1.73 13.59 15.65
N GLU A 183 1.78 14.52 16.61
CA GLU A 183 1.84 14.18 18.04
C GLU A 183 2.98 13.19 18.35
N ASN A 184 2.66 12.00 18.83
CA ASN A 184 3.63 10.95 19.13
C ASN A 184 3.81 9.95 17.97
N HIS A 185 3.18 10.18 16.82
CA HIS A 185 3.19 9.26 15.69
C HIS A 185 4.08 9.73 14.56
N VAL A 186 4.75 8.79 13.92
CA VAL A 186 5.54 9.02 12.71
C VAL A 186 4.89 8.28 11.55
N ILE A 187 4.37 9.04 10.60
CA ILE A 187 3.72 8.50 9.40
C ILE A 187 4.72 8.57 8.26
N TRP A 188 5.15 7.42 7.77
CA TRP A 188 6.22 7.33 6.77
C TRP A 188 6.04 6.16 5.79
N GLY A 189 6.96 5.98 4.87
CA GLY A 189 7.01 4.81 4.00
C GLY A 189 5.86 4.75 2.99
N LEU A 190 5.24 3.57 2.85
CA LEU A 190 4.13 3.35 1.91
C LEU A 190 2.89 4.15 2.29
N THR A 191 2.56 4.19 3.58
CA THR A 191 1.42 4.94 4.13
C THR A 191 1.53 6.43 3.79
N ALA A 192 2.67 7.04 4.08
CA ALA A 192 2.92 8.45 3.76
C ALA A 192 2.90 8.73 2.25
N ARG A 193 3.36 7.80 1.41
CA ARG A 193 3.29 7.94 -0.04
C ARG A 193 1.86 7.95 -0.56
N VAL A 194 0.99 7.10 0.01
CA VAL A 194 -0.45 7.11 -0.30
C VAL A 194 -1.07 8.44 0.08
N ILE A 195 -0.83 8.93 1.30
CA ILE A 195 -1.34 10.23 1.75
C ILE A 195 -0.88 11.34 0.81
N LYS A 196 0.41 11.36 0.48
CA LYS A 196 0.95 12.39 -0.42
C LYS A 196 0.27 12.37 -1.79
N ASP A 197 0.00 11.21 -2.36
CA ASP A 197 -0.73 11.07 -3.63
C ASP A 197 -2.17 11.59 -3.51
N ILE A 198 -2.88 11.22 -2.44
CA ILE A 198 -4.25 11.68 -2.18
C ILE A 198 -4.32 13.20 -2.05
N MET A 199 -3.36 13.82 -1.34
CA MET A 199 -3.36 15.27 -1.10
C MET A 199 -2.95 16.09 -2.35
N GLN A 200 -2.40 15.47 -3.38
CA GLN A 200 -1.97 16.13 -4.61
C GLN A 200 -3.02 16.08 -5.75
N LYS A 201 -4.09 15.33 -5.57
CA LYS A 201 -5.21 15.21 -6.53
C LYS A 201 -6.37 16.11 -6.21
#